data_3122228a964df5a1c6a4a468e7346bf9
#
_entry.id   3122228a964df5a1c6a4a468e7346bf9
#
_cell.length_a   1.000
_cell.length_b   1.000
_cell.length_c   1.000
_cell.angle_alpha   90.00
_cell.angle_beta   90.00
_cell.angle_gamma   90.00
#
_symmetry.space_group_name_H-M   'P 1'
#
loop_
_entity.id
_entity.type
_entity.pdbx_description
1 polymer ?
#
loop_
_entity_poly.entity_id
_entity_poly.type
_entity_poly.pdbx_seq_one_letter_code
_entity_poly.pdbx_strand_id
1 'polypeptide(L)'
;MSSKASVKKPNKSVSKNTSEETFFEGNFALIPVCLVIFFATLLMRAYVYMPNMEDQAWFPLNQQSVDIFLHSRGILVDVLAGVMVVIFVVLLALKKIKIDYKKDIFIYPLGLFALLAIISTVASKYAYFGVHGMYEQFETIFVLLSYCVFTIFTFTVVTRSEDLRVIRKALFYLLVVLIFIGFTQLVGKDFFESETGRTLI
;
A
#
# COMPACT_ATOMS: atom_id res chain seq x y z
N MET A 1 42.93 17.62 53.35
CA MET A 1 42.05 16.44 53.21
C MET A 1 41.13 16.65 52.03
N SER A 2 41.49 16.05 50.88
CA SER A 2 40.77 16.24 49.62
C SER A 2 39.94 14.97 49.36
N SER A 3 38.60 15.06 49.39
CA SER A 3 37.69 13.96 49.13
C SER A 3 37.46 13.83 47.63
N LYS A 4 37.98 12.76 47.01
CA LYS A 4 37.71 12.40 45.62
C LYS A 4 36.32 11.75 45.51
N ALA A 5 35.34 12.46 44.94
CA ALA A 5 34.05 11.90 44.57
C ALA A 5 34.23 10.97 43.35
N SER A 6 33.96 9.69 43.54
CA SER A 6 33.92 8.67 42.48
C SER A 6 32.68 8.87 41.62
N VAL A 7 32.86 9.35 40.39
CA VAL A 7 31.81 9.44 39.39
C VAL A 7 31.56 8.05 38.80
N LYS A 8 30.44 7.46 39.16
CA LYS A 8 29.96 6.17 38.67
C LYS A 8 29.54 6.33 37.19
N LYS A 9 30.30 5.70 36.27
CA LYS A 9 29.95 5.66 34.82
C LYS A 9 28.59 5.00 34.61
N PRO A 10 27.68 5.61 33.85
CA PRO A 10 26.39 4.96 33.54
C PRO A 10 26.61 3.71 32.68
N ASN A 11 25.91 2.66 33.07
CA ASN A 11 25.97 1.32 32.48
C ASN A 11 25.44 1.35 31.03
N LYS A 12 26.33 1.26 30.05
CA LYS A 12 26.06 1.32 28.61
C LYS A 12 25.22 0.15 28.03
N SER A 13 25.00 -0.91 28.82
CA SER A 13 24.36 -2.14 28.35
C SER A 13 22.81 -2.07 28.31
N VAL A 14 22.16 -1.24 29.15
CA VAL A 14 20.69 -1.13 29.22
C VAL A 14 20.12 -0.31 28.07
N SER A 15 20.89 0.64 27.53
CA SER A 15 20.43 1.51 26.43
C SER A 15 20.40 0.82 25.06
N LYS A 16 21.17 -0.26 24.87
CA LYS A 16 21.31 -0.92 23.56
C LYS A 16 20.15 -1.85 23.24
N ASN A 17 19.64 -2.58 24.24
CA ASN A 17 18.53 -3.52 24.05
C ASN A 17 17.20 -2.80 23.76
N THR A 18 16.95 -1.66 24.43
CA THR A 18 15.71 -0.88 24.21
C THR A 18 15.68 -0.24 22.83
N SER A 19 16.83 0.14 22.27
CA SER A 19 16.91 0.71 20.91
C SER A 19 16.78 -0.34 19.80
N GLU A 20 17.24 -1.56 20.04
CA GLU A 20 17.11 -2.67 19.08
C GLU A 20 15.69 -3.22 19.02
N GLU A 21 15.03 -3.37 20.17
CA GLU A 21 13.62 -3.80 20.22
C GLU A 21 12.68 -2.79 19.56
N THR A 22 12.85 -1.50 19.83
CA THR A 22 12.03 -0.45 19.19
C THR A 22 12.34 -0.31 17.70
N PHE A 23 13.56 -0.59 17.25
CA PHE A 23 13.95 -0.57 15.84
C PHE A 23 13.32 -1.74 15.08
N PHE A 24 13.31 -2.94 15.64
CA PHE A 24 12.71 -4.13 15.01
C PHE A 24 11.19 -4.00 14.91
N GLU A 25 10.53 -3.48 15.95
CA GLU A 25 9.09 -3.26 15.95
C GLU A 25 8.64 -2.17 14.95
N GLY A 26 9.42 -1.09 14.81
CA GLY A 26 9.14 -0.04 13.82
C GLY A 26 9.26 -0.57 12.39
N ASN A 27 10.31 -1.33 12.08
CA ASN A 27 10.51 -1.89 10.75
C ASN A 27 9.45 -2.92 10.35
N PHE A 28 8.94 -3.71 11.30
CA PHE A 28 7.88 -4.67 11.02
C PHE A 28 6.58 -3.99 10.56
N ALA A 29 6.22 -2.87 11.17
CA ALA A 29 5.04 -2.10 10.78
C ALA A 29 5.17 -1.47 9.38
N LEU A 30 6.38 -1.25 8.87
CA LEU A 30 6.65 -0.71 7.53
C LEU A 30 6.60 -1.78 6.42
N ILE A 31 6.65 -3.07 6.77
CA ILE A 31 6.64 -4.16 5.79
C ILE A 31 5.44 -4.05 4.83
N PRO A 32 4.17 -3.91 5.29
CA PRO A 32 3.05 -3.82 4.38
C PRO A 32 3.13 -2.61 3.44
N VAL A 33 3.68 -1.48 3.89
CA VAL A 33 3.90 -0.30 3.03
C VAL A 33 4.90 -0.63 1.92
N CYS A 34 6.01 -1.28 2.25
CA CYS A 34 7.01 -1.71 1.27
C CYS A 34 6.44 -2.75 0.30
N LEU A 35 5.60 -3.68 0.78
CA LEU A 35 4.93 -4.67 -0.06
C LEU A 35 4.00 -4.00 -1.07
N VAL A 36 3.22 -2.99 -0.66
CA VAL A 36 2.38 -2.23 -1.59
C VAL A 36 3.23 -1.57 -2.65
N ILE A 37 4.30 -0.86 -2.27
CA ILE A 37 5.19 -0.18 -3.22
C ILE A 37 5.74 -1.15 -4.27
N PHE A 38 6.18 -2.34 -3.85
CA PHE A 38 6.76 -3.33 -4.75
C PHE A 38 5.69 -4.05 -5.57
N PHE A 39 4.74 -4.69 -4.92
CA PHE A 39 3.82 -5.60 -5.60
C PHE A 39 2.72 -4.87 -6.36
N ALA A 40 2.21 -3.74 -5.86
CA ALA A 40 1.23 -2.97 -6.63
C ALA A 40 1.82 -2.43 -7.94
N THR A 41 3.14 -2.22 -8.00
CA THR A 41 3.80 -1.74 -9.23
C THR A 41 4.18 -2.89 -10.18
N LEU A 42 4.62 -4.03 -9.64
CA LEU A 42 5.17 -5.14 -10.43
C LEU A 42 4.13 -6.22 -10.76
N LEU A 43 2.97 -6.25 -10.06
CA LEU A 43 1.97 -7.27 -10.29
C LEU A 43 1.34 -7.10 -11.67
N MET A 44 1.54 -8.11 -12.51
CA MET A 44 0.90 -8.27 -13.81
C MET A 44 0.21 -9.62 -13.82
N ARG A 45 -1.09 -9.64 -14.07
CA ARG A 45 -1.86 -10.87 -14.20
C ARG A 45 -3.02 -10.64 -15.13
N ALA A 46 -3.10 -11.43 -16.17
CA ALA A 46 -4.18 -11.35 -17.15
C ALA A 46 -5.51 -11.77 -16.50
N TYR A 47 -6.49 -10.91 -16.61
CA TYR A 47 -7.87 -11.15 -16.23
C TYR A 47 -8.76 -11.02 -17.46
N VAL A 48 -9.33 -12.13 -17.91
CA VAL A 48 -10.22 -12.16 -19.07
C VAL A 48 -11.64 -11.96 -18.58
N TYR A 49 -12.33 -10.97 -19.13
CA TYR A 49 -13.72 -10.67 -18.78
C TYR A 49 -14.56 -10.37 -20.03
N MET A 50 -15.84 -10.60 -19.91
CA MET A 50 -16.83 -10.21 -20.92
C MET A 50 -17.64 -9.03 -20.39
N PRO A 51 -17.47 -7.83 -20.94
CA PRO A 51 -18.28 -6.69 -20.53
C PRO A 51 -19.73 -6.92 -20.95
N ASN A 52 -20.61 -6.96 -19.97
CA ASN A 52 -22.06 -7.00 -20.21
C ASN A 52 -22.62 -5.59 -20.04
N MET A 53 -22.67 -4.85 -21.14
CA MET A 53 -23.20 -3.47 -21.20
C MET A 53 -24.34 -3.40 -22.21
N GLU A 54 -25.42 -4.16 -21.97
CA GLU A 54 -26.58 -4.26 -22.88
C GLU A 54 -27.23 -2.89 -23.17
N ASP A 55 -27.12 -1.94 -22.25
CA ASP A 55 -27.70 -0.61 -22.39
C ASP A 55 -26.81 0.40 -23.16
N GLN A 56 -25.61 -0.01 -23.59
CA GLN A 56 -24.63 0.89 -24.22
C GLN A 56 -24.32 0.45 -25.66
N ALA A 57 -25.01 1.02 -26.62
CA ALA A 57 -24.90 0.68 -28.06
C ALA A 57 -23.50 0.88 -28.67
N TRP A 58 -22.58 1.55 -27.98
CA TRP A 58 -21.21 1.81 -28.41
C TRP A 58 -20.23 0.72 -27.97
N PHE A 59 -20.62 -0.15 -27.04
CA PHE A 59 -19.75 -1.23 -26.56
C PHE A 59 -20.05 -2.49 -27.38
N PRO A 60 -19.05 -3.09 -28.04
CA PRO A 60 -19.28 -4.30 -28.82
C PRO A 60 -19.69 -5.45 -27.91
N LEU A 61 -20.93 -5.87 -28.02
CA LEU A 61 -21.48 -7.05 -27.35
C LEU A 61 -20.62 -8.27 -27.71
N ASN A 62 -20.22 -9.03 -26.69
CA ASN A 62 -19.52 -10.31 -26.81
C ASN A 62 -18.02 -10.27 -27.21
N GLN A 63 -17.32 -9.14 -27.10
CA GLN A 63 -15.87 -9.16 -27.19
C GLN A 63 -15.24 -9.51 -25.81
N GLN A 64 -14.36 -10.50 -25.82
CA GLN A 64 -13.51 -10.76 -24.67
C GLN A 64 -12.49 -9.63 -24.55
N SER A 65 -12.47 -9.00 -23.40
CA SER A 65 -11.46 -8.01 -23.03
C SER A 65 -10.52 -8.58 -21.99
N VAL A 66 -9.25 -8.17 -22.04
CA VAL A 66 -8.22 -8.65 -21.13
C VAL A 66 -7.65 -7.46 -20.37
N ASP A 67 -7.81 -7.49 -19.07
CA ASP A 67 -7.09 -6.58 -18.17
C ASP A 67 -5.84 -7.27 -17.64
N ILE A 68 -4.70 -6.61 -17.74
CA ILE A 68 -3.41 -7.16 -17.30
C ILE A 68 -2.97 -6.57 -15.97
N PHE A 69 -3.49 -5.40 -15.59
CA PHE A 69 -2.96 -4.62 -14.49
C PHE A 69 -3.95 -4.29 -13.38
N LEU A 70 -5.12 -3.75 -13.73
CA LEU A 70 -5.95 -3.03 -12.78
C LEU A 70 -6.70 -3.94 -11.82
N HIS A 71 -7.33 -5.00 -12.33
CA HIS A 71 -8.14 -5.91 -11.52
C HIS A 71 -7.31 -6.60 -10.42
N SER A 72 -6.20 -7.22 -10.83
CA SER A 72 -5.33 -7.96 -9.89
C SER A 72 -4.64 -7.04 -8.88
N ARG A 73 -4.27 -5.82 -9.29
CA ARG A 73 -3.72 -4.80 -8.41
C ARG A 73 -4.74 -4.28 -7.40
N GLY A 74 -5.99 -4.07 -7.84
CA GLY A 74 -7.09 -3.66 -6.95
C GLY A 74 -7.27 -4.66 -5.81
N ILE A 75 -7.38 -5.95 -6.13
CA ILE A 75 -7.50 -7.02 -5.10
C ILE A 75 -6.30 -7.02 -4.16
N LEU A 76 -5.07 -6.92 -4.69
CA LEU A 76 -3.86 -6.88 -3.86
C LEU A 76 -3.88 -5.69 -2.90
N VAL A 77 -4.25 -4.50 -3.40
CA VAL A 77 -4.35 -3.28 -2.61
C VAL A 77 -5.35 -3.45 -1.48
N ASP A 78 -6.53 -4.03 -1.76
CA ASP A 78 -7.58 -4.27 -0.76
C ASP A 78 -7.13 -5.26 0.33
N VAL A 79 -6.47 -6.35 -0.06
CA VAL A 79 -5.94 -7.34 0.90
C VAL A 79 -4.86 -6.69 1.79
N LEU A 80 -3.93 -5.95 1.21
CA LEU A 80 -2.87 -5.30 1.98
C LEU A 80 -3.42 -4.18 2.88
N ALA A 81 -4.45 -3.45 2.44
CA ALA A 81 -5.15 -2.49 3.29
C ALA A 81 -5.82 -3.17 4.49
N GLY A 82 -6.46 -4.33 4.26
CA GLY A 82 -7.02 -5.14 5.35
C GLY A 82 -5.96 -5.57 6.38
N VAL A 83 -4.80 -6.02 5.91
CA VAL A 83 -3.65 -6.34 6.77
C VAL A 83 -3.19 -5.11 7.56
N MET A 84 -3.10 -3.94 6.92
CA MET A 84 -2.73 -2.70 7.61
C MET A 84 -3.73 -2.29 8.68
N VAL A 85 -5.02 -2.45 8.43
CA VAL A 85 -6.06 -2.19 9.44
C VAL A 85 -5.86 -3.11 10.65
N VAL A 86 -5.61 -4.40 10.45
CA VAL A 86 -5.35 -5.34 11.55
C VAL A 86 -4.11 -4.92 12.34
N ILE A 87 -3.00 -4.63 11.67
CA ILE A 87 -1.76 -4.17 12.33
C ILE A 87 -2.03 -2.87 13.11
N PHE A 88 -2.76 -1.93 12.52
CA PHE A 88 -3.09 -0.65 13.14
C PHE A 88 -3.89 -0.83 14.43
N VAL A 89 -4.92 -1.69 14.40
CA VAL A 89 -5.74 -2.02 15.59
C VAL A 89 -4.88 -2.67 16.68
N VAL A 90 -4.00 -3.60 16.31
CA VAL A 90 -3.09 -4.26 17.27
C VAL A 90 -2.14 -3.22 17.90
N LEU A 91 -1.56 -2.34 17.10
CA LEU A 91 -0.65 -1.29 17.61
C LEU A 91 -1.37 -0.29 18.51
N LEU A 92 -2.63 0.04 18.23
CA LEU A 92 -3.49 0.84 19.12
C LEU A 92 -3.79 0.11 20.43
N ALA A 93 -4.17 -1.16 20.37
CA ALA A 93 -4.46 -1.99 21.55
C ALA A 93 -3.23 -2.13 22.47
N LEU A 94 -2.05 -2.26 21.89
CA LEU A 94 -0.78 -2.30 22.59
C LEU A 94 -0.29 -0.91 23.07
N LYS A 95 -1.06 0.15 22.80
CA LYS A 95 -0.73 1.57 23.13
C LYS A 95 0.63 2.04 22.57
N LYS A 96 1.11 1.40 21.50
CA LYS A 96 2.37 1.75 20.83
C LYS A 96 2.22 2.97 19.93
N ILE A 97 1.03 3.21 19.40
CA ILE A 97 0.67 4.38 18.60
C ILE A 97 -0.34 5.21 19.40
N LYS A 98 -0.16 6.52 19.38
CA LYS A 98 -1.09 7.50 19.92
C LYS A 98 -1.52 8.42 18.79
N ILE A 99 -2.81 8.46 18.52
CA ILE A 99 -3.38 9.42 17.57
C ILE A 99 -3.54 10.75 18.30
N ASP A 100 -2.85 11.78 17.84
CA ASP A 100 -3.00 13.14 18.35
C ASP A 100 -3.90 13.94 17.40
N TYR A 101 -5.19 13.91 17.64
CA TYR A 101 -6.20 14.56 16.79
C TYR A 101 -5.95 16.05 16.51
N LYS A 102 -5.13 16.72 17.34
CA LYS A 102 -4.77 18.14 17.14
C LYS A 102 -3.63 18.32 16.14
N LYS A 103 -2.72 17.36 16.07
CA LYS A 103 -1.58 17.40 15.14
C LYS A 103 -1.91 16.75 13.80
N ASP A 104 -2.76 15.74 13.83
CA ASP A 104 -3.09 14.92 12.66
C ASP A 104 -4.32 15.48 11.92
N ILE A 105 -4.34 16.79 11.71
CA ILE A 105 -5.48 17.52 11.12
C ILE A 105 -5.90 17.00 9.74
N PHE A 106 -4.98 16.39 9.02
CA PHE A 106 -5.26 15.87 7.67
C PHE A 106 -6.16 14.61 7.70
N ILE A 107 -6.32 13.93 8.84
CA ILE A 107 -7.22 12.79 9.00
C ILE A 107 -8.68 13.20 8.76
N TYR A 108 -9.05 14.44 9.14
CA TYR A 108 -10.42 14.92 8.99
C TYR A 108 -10.86 15.03 7.51
N PRO A 109 -10.13 15.73 6.62
CA PRO A 109 -10.51 15.79 5.21
C PRO A 109 -10.47 14.42 4.54
N LEU A 110 -9.56 13.53 4.94
CA LEU A 110 -9.48 12.19 4.39
C LEU A 110 -10.68 11.33 4.86
N GLY A 111 -11.08 11.44 6.12
CA GLY A 111 -12.29 10.80 6.64
C GLY A 111 -13.56 11.33 5.99
N LEU A 112 -13.64 12.64 5.76
CA LEU A 112 -14.75 13.27 5.03
C LEU A 112 -14.80 12.76 3.58
N PHE A 113 -13.67 12.67 2.91
CA PHE A 113 -13.58 12.13 1.55
C PHE A 113 -14.08 10.68 1.49
N ALA A 114 -13.63 9.81 2.40
CA ALA A 114 -14.09 8.43 2.50
C ALA A 114 -15.59 8.34 2.74
N LEU A 115 -16.13 9.17 3.63
CA LEU A 115 -17.57 9.24 3.93
C LEU A 115 -18.37 9.66 2.70
N LEU A 116 -17.96 10.72 2.01
CA LEU A 116 -18.62 11.22 0.81
C LEU A 116 -18.56 10.18 -0.32
N ALA A 117 -17.45 9.47 -0.48
CA ALA A 117 -17.32 8.40 -1.46
C ALA A 117 -18.32 7.26 -1.19
N ILE A 118 -18.49 6.85 0.06
CA ILE A 118 -19.46 5.82 0.48
C ILE A 118 -20.89 6.32 0.19
N ILE A 119 -21.23 7.53 0.62
CA ILE A 119 -22.56 8.11 0.42
C ILE A 119 -22.86 8.21 -1.08
N SER A 120 -21.92 8.71 -1.88
CA SER A 120 -22.05 8.83 -3.32
C SER A 120 -22.30 7.48 -3.98
N THR A 121 -21.56 6.45 -3.58
CA THR A 121 -21.73 5.09 -4.13
C THR A 121 -23.10 4.52 -3.78
N VAL A 122 -23.55 4.64 -2.53
CA VAL A 122 -24.85 4.11 -2.07
C VAL A 122 -26.02 4.85 -2.70
N ALA A 123 -25.90 6.18 -2.87
CA ALA A 123 -26.95 7.01 -3.45
C ALA A 123 -27.01 6.96 -4.99
N SER A 124 -26.01 6.36 -5.64
CA SER A 124 -25.92 6.29 -7.09
C SER A 124 -26.90 5.28 -7.66
N LYS A 125 -27.53 5.62 -8.81
CA LYS A 125 -28.26 4.64 -9.64
C LYS A 125 -27.37 3.49 -10.12
N TYR A 126 -26.07 3.71 -10.19
CA TYR A 126 -25.05 2.78 -10.65
C TYR A 126 -24.22 2.20 -9.50
N ALA A 127 -24.82 2.05 -8.32
CA ALA A 127 -24.14 1.52 -7.13
C ALA A 127 -23.43 0.18 -7.39
N TYR A 128 -23.99 -0.65 -8.28
CA TYR A 128 -23.37 -1.90 -8.70
C TYR A 128 -21.95 -1.69 -9.25
N PHE A 129 -21.76 -0.73 -10.15
CA PHE A 129 -20.43 -0.42 -10.71
C PHE A 129 -19.50 0.22 -9.68
N GLY A 130 -20.02 0.98 -8.74
CA GLY A 130 -19.22 1.52 -7.64
C GLY A 130 -18.64 0.43 -6.73
N VAL A 131 -19.37 -0.68 -6.54
CA VAL A 131 -18.95 -1.79 -5.71
C VAL A 131 -18.08 -2.80 -6.47
N HIS A 132 -18.42 -3.13 -7.71
CA HIS A 132 -17.75 -4.16 -8.51
C HIS A 132 -16.67 -3.61 -9.46
N GLY A 133 -16.59 -2.29 -9.59
CA GLY A 133 -15.73 -1.63 -10.54
C GLY A 133 -16.39 -1.50 -11.92
N MET A 134 -15.99 -0.46 -12.62
CA MET A 134 -16.36 -0.28 -14.02
C MET A 134 -15.41 -1.09 -14.90
N TYR A 135 -15.92 -1.72 -15.94
CA TYR A 135 -15.08 -2.41 -16.92
C TYR A 135 -13.98 -1.47 -17.44
N GLU A 136 -12.77 -2.00 -17.60
CA GLU A 136 -11.54 -1.31 -17.98
C GLU A 136 -10.87 -0.45 -16.87
N GLN A 137 -11.58 -0.01 -15.84
CA GLN A 137 -10.99 0.77 -14.76
C GLN A 137 -10.80 -0.04 -13.47
N PHE A 138 -11.75 -0.96 -13.17
CA PHE A 138 -11.75 -1.82 -11.98
C PHE A 138 -11.47 -1.09 -10.65
N GLU A 139 -11.67 0.24 -10.63
CA GLU A 139 -11.57 1.03 -9.41
C GLU A 139 -12.88 0.94 -8.64
N THR A 140 -12.88 0.13 -7.61
CA THR A 140 -14.03 -0.05 -6.70
C THR A 140 -13.99 0.96 -5.57
N ILE A 141 -15.12 1.12 -4.88
CA ILE A 141 -15.15 1.88 -3.62
C ILE A 141 -14.17 1.30 -2.59
N PHE A 142 -13.93 -0.02 -2.60
CA PHE A 142 -12.99 -0.67 -1.69
C PHE A 142 -11.56 -0.24 -1.97
N VAL A 143 -11.15 -0.19 -3.24
CA VAL A 143 -9.82 0.31 -3.63
C VAL A 143 -9.63 1.77 -3.20
N LEU A 144 -10.67 2.60 -3.35
CA LEU A 144 -10.63 4.00 -2.93
C LEU A 144 -10.48 4.13 -1.40
N LEU A 145 -11.22 3.32 -0.64
CA LEU A 145 -11.09 3.27 0.82
C LEU A 145 -9.72 2.71 1.25
N SER A 146 -9.18 1.75 0.50
CA SER A 146 -7.84 1.22 0.74
C SER A 146 -6.77 2.28 0.61
N TYR A 147 -6.88 3.20 -0.36
CA TYR A 147 -5.96 4.35 -0.45
C TYR A 147 -6.05 5.27 0.78
N CYS A 148 -7.25 5.46 1.33
CA CYS A 148 -7.41 6.21 2.58
C CYS A 148 -6.72 5.49 3.75
N VAL A 149 -6.90 4.17 3.85
CA VAL A 149 -6.23 3.34 4.87
C VAL A 149 -4.70 3.43 4.74
N PHE A 150 -4.16 3.29 3.53
CA PHE A 150 -2.72 3.44 3.29
C PHE A 150 -2.20 4.78 3.77
N THR A 151 -2.92 5.84 3.45
CA THR A 151 -2.50 7.20 3.81
C THR A 151 -2.48 7.36 5.33
N ILE A 152 -3.56 6.97 6.03
CA ILE A 152 -3.65 7.05 7.48
C ILE A 152 -2.57 6.19 8.15
N PHE A 153 -2.45 4.93 7.71
CA PHE A 153 -1.49 3.98 8.25
C PHE A 153 -0.05 4.49 8.10
N THR A 154 0.33 4.86 6.87
CA THR A 154 1.69 5.35 6.59
C THR A 154 2.01 6.59 7.39
N PHE A 155 1.09 7.55 7.46
CA PHE A 155 1.30 8.78 8.22
C PHE A 155 1.46 8.52 9.72
N THR A 156 0.70 7.58 10.26
CA THR A 156 0.73 7.28 11.70
C THR A 156 1.96 6.44 12.09
N VAL A 157 2.39 5.53 11.20
CA VAL A 157 3.52 4.62 11.48
C VAL A 157 4.86 5.28 11.18
N VAL A 158 4.94 6.08 10.11
CA VAL A 158 6.17 6.78 9.71
C VAL A 158 6.39 8.01 10.58
N THR A 159 7.03 7.84 11.70
CA THR A 159 7.27 8.94 12.64
C THR A 159 8.73 9.37 12.71
N ARG A 160 9.66 8.52 12.29
CA ARG A 160 11.12 8.74 12.40
C ARG A 160 11.76 8.93 11.02
N SER A 161 12.85 9.68 11.00
CA SER A 161 13.65 9.82 9.78
C SER A 161 14.23 8.49 9.27
N GLU A 162 14.40 7.51 10.17
CA GLU A 162 14.85 6.15 9.84
C GLU A 162 13.78 5.38 9.06
N ASP A 163 12.50 5.54 9.40
CA ASP A 163 11.37 4.93 8.70
C ASP A 163 11.31 5.41 7.25
N LEU A 164 11.50 6.72 7.03
CA LEU A 164 11.61 7.31 5.69
C LEU A 164 12.80 6.75 4.89
N ARG A 165 13.90 6.39 5.58
CA ARG A 165 15.06 5.77 4.94
C ARG A 165 14.72 4.38 4.41
N VAL A 166 13.89 3.60 5.15
CA VAL A 166 13.43 2.28 4.71
C VAL A 166 12.56 2.40 3.46
N ILE A 167 11.57 3.29 3.48
CA ILE A 167 10.69 3.53 2.32
C ILE A 167 11.51 4.00 1.11
N ARG A 168 12.44 4.93 1.30
CA ARG A 168 13.31 5.41 0.22
C ARG A 168 14.18 4.30 -0.37
N LYS A 169 14.70 3.37 0.45
CA LYS A 169 15.41 2.19 -0.04
C LYS A 169 14.50 1.28 -0.85
N ALA A 170 13.27 1.03 -0.39
CA ALA A 170 12.29 0.24 -1.13
C ALA A 170 12.00 0.86 -2.50
N LEU A 171 11.75 2.16 -2.56
CA LEU A 171 11.56 2.89 -3.82
C LEU A 171 12.79 2.82 -4.74
N PHE A 172 13.99 2.93 -4.17
CA PHE A 172 15.23 2.81 -4.95
C PHE A 172 15.40 1.41 -5.57
N TYR A 173 15.15 0.35 -4.79
CA TYR A 173 15.20 -1.02 -5.33
C TYR A 173 14.14 -1.26 -6.40
N LEU A 174 12.92 -0.75 -6.20
CA LEU A 174 11.88 -0.80 -7.21
C LEU A 174 12.32 -0.10 -8.49
N LEU A 175 12.90 1.10 -8.39
CA LEU A 175 13.40 1.85 -9.54
C LEU A 175 14.46 1.05 -10.31
N VAL A 176 15.40 0.40 -9.61
CA VAL A 176 16.43 -0.44 -10.23
C VAL A 176 15.79 -1.60 -11.00
N VAL A 177 14.79 -2.27 -10.42
CA VAL A 177 14.05 -3.36 -11.09
C VAL A 177 13.33 -2.85 -12.33
N LEU A 178 12.64 -1.71 -12.25
CA LEU A 178 11.93 -1.12 -13.40
C LEU A 178 12.89 -0.70 -14.53
N ILE A 179 14.04 -0.12 -14.18
CA ILE A 179 15.08 0.22 -15.17
C ILE A 179 15.60 -1.05 -15.86
N PHE A 180 15.82 -2.12 -15.09
CA PHE A 180 16.27 -3.39 -15.66
C PHE A 180 15.24 -3.98 -16.64
N ILE A 181 13.95 -3.99 -16.24
CA ILE A 181 12.87 -4.46 -17.12
C ILE A 181 12.78 -3.59 -18.38
N GLY A 182 12.79 -2.25 -18.23
CA GLY A 182 12.75 -1.32 -19.36
C GLY A 182 13.95 -1.48 -20.30
N PHE A 183 15.13 -1.75 -19.75
CA PHE A 183 16.33 -2.00 -20.57
C PHE A 183 16.22 -3.31 -21.36
N THR A 184 15.69 -4.39 -20.79
CA THR A 184 15.47 -5.65 -21.53
C THR A 184 14.47 -5.47 -22.66
N GLN A 185 13.43 -4.67 -22.46
CA GLN A 185 12.45 -4.31 -23.50
C GLN A 185 13.12 -3.49 -24.63
N LEU A 186 13.96 -2.52 -24.29
CA LEU A 186 14.69 -1.71 -25.27
C LEU A 186 15.61 -2.54 -26.17
N VAL A 187 16.22 -3.58 -25.62
CA VAL A 187 17.12 -4.50 -26.36
C VAL A 187 16.34 -5.53 -27.20
N GLY A 188 15.01 -5.48 -27.20
CA GLY A 188 14.14 -6.41 -27.94
C GLY A 188 14.07 -7.81 -27.32
N LYS A 189 14.52 -7.95 -26.07
CA LYS A 189 14.34 -9.17 -25.27
C LYS A 189 13.27 -8.89 -24.20
N ASP A 190 12.01 -8.89 -24.64
CA ASP A 190 10.92 -8.69 -23.69
C ASP A 190 10.80 -9.92 -22.79
N PHE A 191 11.00 -9.71 -21.49
CA PHE A 191 10.86 -10.75 -20.49
C PHE A 191 9.44 -11.36 -20.50
N PHE A 192 8.43 -10.56 -20.81
CA PHE A 192 7.02 -10.97 -20.82
C PHE A 192 6.65 -11.76 -22.09
N GLU A 193 7.41 -11.66 -23.18
CA GLU A 193 7.25 -12.50 -24.37
C GLU A 193 7.91 -13.87 -24.22
N SER A 194 8.79 -14.04 -23.23
CA SER A 194 9.43 -15.34 -22.96
C SER A 194 8.41 -16.35 -22.45
N GLU A 195 8.67 -17.66 -22.65
CA GLU A 195 7.80 -18.73 -22.11
C GLU A 195 7.59 -18.60 -20.61
N THR A 196 8.64 -18.22 -19.86
CA THR A 196 8.57 -18.00 -18.42
C THR A 196 7.72 -16.78 -18.07
N GLY A 197 7.80 -15.70 -18.86
CA GLY A 197 6.97 -14.50 -18.67
C GLY A 197 5.50 -14.78 -18.93
N ARG A 198 5.17 -15.54 -19.98
CA ARG A 198 3.78 -15.92 -20.31
C ARG A 198 3.13 -16.82 -19.27
N THR A 199 3.90 -17.61 -18.53
CA THR A 199 3.37 -18.44 -17.44
C THR A 199 3.13 -17.65 -16.15
N LEU A 200 3.71 -16.45 -16.01
CA LEU A 200 3.54 -15.57 -14.86
C LEU A 200 2.37 -14.56 -15.03
N ILE A 201 1.93 -14.35 -16.25
CA ILE A 201 0.79 -13.48 -16.60
C ILE A 201 -0.50 -14.31 -16.68
#